data_6fc5b7696a113547c426682e19ee9b75
#
_entry.id   6fc5b7696a113547c426682e19ee9b75
#
_cell.length_a   1.000
_cell.length_b   1.000
_cell.length_c   1.000
_cell.angle_alpha   90.00
_cell.angle_beta   90.00
_cell.angle_gamma   90.00
#
_symmetry.space_group_name_H-M   'P 1'
#
loop_
_entity.id
_entity.type
_entity.pdbx_description
1 polymer ?
#
loop_
_entity_poly.entity_id
_entity_poly.type
_entity_poly.pdbx_seq_one_letter_code
_entity_poly.pdbx_strand_id
1 'polypeptide(L)'
;SDLTSMMEKVTAGATGALGKIEMTGFSSDNLTSMVEKVTAGATGALGKIEMTGYDSADLAGMMEKVTAGATEALGKIEMTGYDASDLSGMLTKISEGATGALGEIEMSGYDSNDLSAMVEKITSGATGALGKIEMTGYSSDNITVMTSTITTSTTNSLGNITMTGYDPTTDNLSSSVTSGSNSGILLQPPMLKEITAVTTPTKDNTPSYTFSSSKAGTITYGGNCSSPITSASAGNITIDFNTLTDGTYSNCTLYVTSSTGYKGNTLSVKPFTIDATVPTVNSFTLSASRGYPYPIGTLLAGNTAWVTLVFSEAVASFSSADDIT
;
A
#
# COMPACT_ATOMS: atom_id res chain seq x y z
N SER A 1 0.75 -29.13 -6.37
CA SER A 1 0.14 -27.78 -6.36
C SER A 1 -1.09 -27.73 -5.46
N ASP A 2 -1.91 -28.78 -5.42
CA ASP A 2 -3.18 -28.74 -4.68
C ASP A 2 -2.99 -28.71 -3.15
N LEU A 3 -2.07 -29.55 -2.62
CA LEU A 3 -1.80 -29.56 -1.18
C LEU A 3 -1.17 -28.25 -0.70
N THR A 4 -0.24 -27.69 -1.46
CA THR A 4 0.42 -26.42 -1.16
C THR A 4 -0.60 -25.27 -1.06
N SER A 5 -1.54 -25.19 -2.02
CA SER A 5 -2.64 -24.23 -1.99
C SER A 5 -3.64 -24.46 -0.85
N MET A 6 -3.87 -25.73 -0.50
CA MET A 6 -4.70 -26.09 0.65
C MET A 6 -4.07 -25.62 1.96
N MET A 7 -2.78 -25.82 2.16
CA MET A 7 -2.06 -25.38 3.36
C MET A 7 -2.13 -23.86 3.54
N GLU A 8 -1.93 -23.08 2.46
CA GLU A 8 -2.08 -21.63 2.50
C GLU A 8 -3.49 -21.23 2.96
N LYS A 9 -4.53 -21.81 2.35
CA LYS A 9 -5.92 -21.49 2.66
C LYS A 9 -6.33 -21.91 4.06
N VAL A 10 -5.89 -23.09 4.52
CA VAL A 10 -6.16 -23.59 5.88
C VAL A 10 -5.53 -22.67 6.91
N THR A 11 -4.26 -22.32 6.73
CA THR A 11 -3.55 -21.45 7.69
C THR A 11 -4.11 -20.03 7.67
N ALA A 12 -4.40 -19.46 6.49
CA ALA A 12 -5.03 -18.16 6.37
C ALA A 12 -6.43 -18.15 6.99
N GLY A 13 -7.21 -19.22 6.77
CA GLY A 13 -8.55 -19.37 7.37
C GLY A 13 -8.50 -19.51 8.89
N ALA A 14 -7.60 -20.31 9.41
CA ALA A 14 -7.42 -20.48 10.87
C ALA A 14 -6.97 -19.17 11.53
N THR A 15 -5.97 -18.50 10.98
CA THR A 15 -5.48 -17.20 11.49
C THR A 15 -6.55 -16.11 11.38
N GLY A 16 -7.26 -16.01 10.25
CA GLY A 16 -8.33 -15.03 10.07
C GLY A 16 -9.54 -15.27 10.98
N ALA A 17 -9.84 -16.54 11.32
CA ALA A 17 -10.89 -16.88 12.26
C ALA A 17 -10.60 -16.40 13.69
N LEU A 18 -9.32 -16.33 14.08
CA LEU A 18 -8.94 -15.81 15.40
C LEU A 18 -9.39 -14.36 15.59
N GLY A 19 -9.31 -13.54 14.54
CA GLY A 19 -9.74 -12.14 14.57
C GLY A 19 -11.25 -11.93 14.66
N LYS A 20 -12.05 -12.98 14.48
CA LYS A 20 -13.52 -12.95 14.60
C LYS A 20 -14.03 -13.48 15.93
N ILE A 21 -13.14 -13.86 16.83
CA ILE A 21 -13.51 -14.36 18.15
C ILE A 21 -13.87 -13.18 19.04
N GLU A 22 -15.17 -12.97 19.27
CA GLU A 22 -15.70 -12.00 20.23
C GLU A 22 -15.64 -12.59 21.64
N MET A 23 -14.52 -12.43 22.33
CA MET A 23 -14.38 -12.85 23.73
C MET A 23 -14.09 -11.65 24.62
N THR A 24 -14.91 -11.45 25.66
CA THR A 24 -14.66 -10.43 26.70
C THR A 24 -13.33 -10.72 27.40
N GLY A 25 -12.41 -9.76 27.41
CA GLY A 25 -11.09 -9.90 28.01
C GLY A 25 -10.02 -10.51 27.11
N PHE A 26 -10.31 -10.68 25.82
CA PHE A 26 -9.34 -11.10 24.82
C PHE A 26 -8.49 -9.90 24.36
N SER A 27 -7.17 -10.06 24.37
CA SER A 27 -6.23 -9.00 24.02
C SER A 27 -5.39 -9.36 22.79
N SER A 28 -4.66 -8.39 22.22
CA SER A 28 -3.69 -8.62 21.15
C SER A 28 -2.60 -9.63 21.53
N ASP A 29 -2.20 -9.70 22.81
CA ASP A 29 -1.24 -10.69 23.32
C ASP A 29 -1.79 -12.12 23.25
N ASN A 30 -3.06 -12.30 23.58
CA ASN A 30 -3.72 -13.60 23.44
C ASN A 30 -3.76 -14.02 21.96
N LEU A 31 -4.11 -13.10 21.07
CA LEU A 31 -4.16 -13.33 19.65
C LEU A 31 -2.77 -13.68 19.10
N THR A 32 -1.73 -12.96 19.54
CA THR A 32 -0.33 -13.21 19.17
C THR A 32 0.10 -14.62 19.51
N SER A 33 -0.21 -15.10 20.72
CA SER A 33 0.07 -16.49 21.14
C SER A 33 -0.71 -17.53 20.33
N MET A 34 -1.94 -17.24 19.96
CA MET A 34 -2.75 -18.14 19.12
C MET A 34 -2.20 -18.23 17.70
N VAL A 35 -1.79 -17.13 17.11
CA VAL A 35 -1.17 -17.10 15.77
C VAL A 35 0.12 -17.93 15.76
N GLU A 36 0.96 -17.83 16.81
CA GLU A 36 2.13 -18.69 16.98
C GLU A 36 1.76 -20.17 16.95
N LYS A 37 0.75 -20.57 17.74
CA LYS A 37 0.32 -21.98 17.82
C LYS A 37 -0.28 -22.50 16.51
N VAL A 38 -1.04 -21.66 15.78
CA VAL A 38 -1.57 -22.03 14.46
C VAL A 38 -0.41 -22.25 13.47
N THR A 39 0.57 -21.35 13.44
CA THR A 39 1.68 -21.43 12.50
C THR A 39 2.62 -22.59 12.84
N ALA A 40 3.00 -22.74 14.11
CA ALA A 40 3.82 -23.85 14.57
C ALA A 40 3.14 -25.22 14.34
N GLY A 41 1.85 -25.31 14.66
CA GLY A 41 1.07 -26.53 14.45
C GLY A 41 0.93 -26.90 12.98
N ALA A 42 0.69 -25.93 12.11
CA ALA A 42 0.61 -26.14 10.66
C ALA A 42 1.96 -26.58 10.09
N THR A 43 3.06 -25.93 10.49
CA THR A 43 4.43 -26.30 10.05
C THR A 43 4.82 -27.67 10.58
N GLY A 44 4.62 -27.95 11.87
CA GLY A 44 4.97 -29.26 12.48
C GLY A 44 4.15 -30.40 11.90
N ALA A 45 2.90 -30.16 11.51
CA ALA A 45 2.05 -31.16 10.87
C ALA A 45 2.60 -31.61 9.49
N LEU A 46 3.33 -30.72 8.80
CA LEU A 46 3.94 -31.06 7.49
C LEU A 46 4.96 -32.20 7.62
N GLY A 47 5.71 -32.25 8.73
CA GLY A 47 6.67 -33.33 8.99
C GLY A 47 6.04 -34.69 9.28
N LYS A 48 4.73 -34.71 9.57
CA LYS A 48 3.96 -35.95 9.84
C LYS A 48 3.21 -36.46 8.61
N ILE A 49 3.34 -35.77 7.48
CA ILE A 49 2.68 -36.19 6.25
C ILE A 49 3.55 -37.19 5.55
N GLU A 50 3.21 -38.48 5.68
CA GLU A 50 3.82 -39.56 4.93
C GLU A 50 3.25 -39.62 3.51
N MET A 51 3.85 -38.87 2.60
CA MET A 51 3.40 -38.85 1.21
C MET A 51 4.50 -39.37 0.27
N THR A 52 4.22 -40.45 -0.42
CA THR A 52 5.10 -40.99 -1.46
C THR A 52 5.22 -39.94 -2.60
N GLY A 53 6.47 -39.54 -2.91
CA GLY A 53 6.75 -38.63 -4.00
C GLY A 53 6.86 -37.15 -3.61
N TYR A 54 6.88 -36.82 -2.32
CA TYR A 54 7.21 -35.48 -1.82
C TYR A 54 8.68 -35.48 -1.34
N ASP A 55 9.38 -34.41 -1.70
CA ASP A 55 10.75 -34.15 -1.30
C ASP A 55 10.89 -32.89 -0.42
N SER A 56 12.13 -32.56 -0.05
CA SER A 56 12.42 -31.37 0.77
C SER A 56 11.98 -30.06 0.10
N ALA A 57 12.02 -29.97 -1.22
CA ALA A 57 11.60 -28.78 -1.96
C ALA A 57 10.09 -28.61 -1.92
N ASP A 58 9.32 -29.69 -2.01
CA ASP A 58 7.87 -29.67 -1.83
C ASP A 58 7.51 -29.21 -0.42
N LEU A 59 8.20 -29.75 0.59
CA LEU A 59 7.99 -29.40 1.99
C LEU A 59 8.32 -27.91 2.25
N ALA A 60 9.45 -27.44 1.72
CA ALA A 60 9.83 -26.02 1.81
C ALA A 60 8.77 -25.11 1.13
N GLY A 61 8.26 -25.51 -0.04
CA GLY A 61 7.18 -24.81 -0.72
C GLY A 61 5.87 -24.76 0.09
N MET A 62 5.53 -25.81 0.82
CA MET A 62 4.38 -25.82 1.72
C MET A 62 4.58 -24.88 2.91
N MET A 63 5.78 -24.82 3.50
CA MET A 63 6.12 -23.89 4.58
C MET A 63 6.04 -22.43 4.15
N GLU A 64 6.48 -22.12 2.92
CA GLU A 64 6.28 -20.78 2.33
C GLU A 64 4.78 -20.39 2.34
N LYS A 65 3.91 -21.31 1.96
CA LYS A 65 2.47 -21.06 1.91
C LYS A 65 1.82 -20.97 3.29
N VAL A 66 2.27 -21.73 4.27
CA VAL A 66 1.83 -21.63 5.66
C VAL A 66 2.14 -20.24 6.21
N THR A 67 3.38 -19.78 6.07
CA THR A 67 3.79 -18.47 6.59
C THR A 67 3.17 -17.31 5.81
N ALA A 68 3.03 -17.43 4.49
CA ALA A 68 2.34 -16.45 3.66
C ALA A 68 0.86 -16.33 4.05
N GLY A 69 0.15 -17.46 4.19
CA GLY A 69 -1.25 -17.47 4.57
C GLY A 69 -1.51 -16.89 5.97
N ALA A 70 -0.67 -17.24 6.95
CA ALA A 70 -0.73 -16.68 8.29
C ALA A 70 -0.52 -15.15 8.27
N THR A 71 0.50 -14.68 7.56
CA THR A 71 0.84 -13.25 7.47
C THR A 71 -0.25 -12.45 6.76
N GLU A 72 -0.76 -12.92 5.62
CA GLU A 72 -1.83 -12.25 4.87
C GLU A 72 -3.10 -12.11 5.70
N ALA A 73 -3.42 -13.13 6.50
CA ALA A 73 -4.62 -13.14 7.34
C ALA A 73 -4.59 -12.11 8.46
N LEU A 74 -3.41 -11.62 8.87
CA LEU A 74 -3.30 -10.57 9.89
C LEU A 74 -4.02 -9.27 9.47
N GLY A 75 -4.03 -8.94 8.19
CA GLY A 75 -4.74 -7.77 7.67
C GLY A 75 -6.27 -7.91 7.70
N LYS A 76 -6.79 -9.11 7.94
CA LYS A 76 -8.23 -9.42 7.99
C LYS A 76 -8.77 -9.49 9.42
N ILE A 77 -7.94 -9.19 10.43
CA ILE A 77 -8.32 -9.20 11.83
C ILE A 77 -9.12 -7.95 12.15
N GLU A 78 -10.39 -8.14 12.50
CA GLU A 78 -11.33 -7.08 12.90
C GLU A 78 -11.48 -7.06 14.41
N MET A 79 -10.53 -6.48 15.15
CA MET A 79 -10.56 -6.36 16.59
C MET A 79 -10.42 -4.90 17.03
N THR A 80 -11.23 -4.46 17.99
CA THR A 80 -11.13 -3.09 18.53
C THR A 80 -9.77 -2.88 19.20
N GLY A 81 -9.06 -1.84 18.78
CA GLY A 81 -7.72 -1.50 19.29
C GLY A 81 -6.57 -2.24 18.60
N TYR A 82 -6.84 -3.03 17.57
CA TYR A 82 -5.83 -3.67 16.76
C TYR A 82 -5.33 -2.70 15.68
N ASP A 83 -4.02 -2.50 15.63
CA ASP A 83 -3.39 -1.59 14.68
C ASP A 83 -2.07 -2.16 14.10
N ALA A 84 -1.39 -1.34 13.29
CA ALA A 84 -0.14 -1.74 12.66
C ALA A 84 1.00 -2.04 13.64
N SER A 85 0.94 -1.60 14.90
CA SER A 85 1.96 -1.91 15.92
C SER A 85 1.83 -3.33 16.44
N ASP A 86 0.61 -3.86 16.53
CA ASP A 86 0.35 -5.23 16.94
C ASP A 86 0.88 -6.25 15.92
N LEU A 87 0.91 -5.87 14.63
CA LEU A 87 1.42 -6.72 13.56
C LEU A 87 2.86 -7.19 13.80
N SER A 88 3.73 -6.33 14.34
CA SER A 88 5.15 -6.69 14.57
C SER A 88 5.28 -7.83 15.57
N GLY A 89 4.51 -7.83 16.65
CA GLY A 89 4.47 -8.92 17.62
C GLY A 89 3.98 -10.24 17.02
N MET A 90 2.92 -10.17 16.21
CA MET A 90 2.35 -11.35 15.55
C MET A 90 3.28 -11.92 14.48
N LEU A 91 3.97 -11.06 13.71
CA LEU A 91 4.96 -11.49 12.72
C LEU A 91 6.16 -12.16 13.38
N THR A 92 6.61 -11.64 14.53
CA THR A 92 7.61 -12.31 15.36
C THR A 92 7.15 -13.74 15.66
N LYS A 93 5.93 -13.91 16.12
CA LYS A 93 5.39 -15.23 16.51
C LYS A 93 5.11 -16.18 15.34
N ILE A 94 4.71 -15.65 14.17
CA ILE A 94 4.63 -16.44 12.94
C ILE A 94 6.01 -17.00 12.58
N SER A 95 7.03 -16.15 12.60
CA SER A 95 8.40 -16.53 12.26
C SER A 95 9.00 -17.51 13.26
N GLU A 96 8.86 -17.25 14.56
CA GLU A 96 9.30 -18.12 15.64
C GLU A 96 8.59 -19.48 15.61
N GLY A 97 7.27 -19.48 15.45
CA GLY A 97 6.47 -20.71 15.40
C GLY A 97 6.79 -21.58 14.20
N ALA A 98 6.91 -20.99 13.01
CA ALA A 98 7.26 -21.73 11.81
C ALA A 98 8.70 -22.27 11.86
N THR A 99 9.67 -21.45 12.27
CA THR A 99 11.09 -21.84 12.31
C THR A 99 11.35 -22.84 13.44
N GLY A 100 10.76 -22.63 14.63
CA GLY A 100 10.90 -23.56 15.77
C GLY A 100 10.34 -24.95 15.47
N ALA A 101 9.23 -25.00 14.74
CA ALA A 101 8.62 -26.29 14.35
C ALA A 101 9.49 -27.13 13.39
N LEU A 102 10.51 -26.55 12.75
CA LEU A 102 11.46 -27.31 11.90
C LEU A 102 12.21 -28.37 12.72
N GLY A 103 12.51 -28.08 13.99
CA GLY A 103 13.16 -29.05 14.89
C GLY A 103 12.25 -30.21 15.32
N GLU A 104 10.94 -30.07 15.16
CA GLU A 104 9.95 -31.09 15.50
C GLU A 104 9.62 -32.04 14.32
N ILE A 105 10.15 -31.70 13.12
CA ILE A 105 9.90 -32.50 11.91
C ILE A 105 10.86 -33.68 11.92
N GLU A 106 10.30 -34.89 12.05
CA GLU A 106 11.07 -36.15 11.96
C GLU A 106 11.51 -36.40 10.50
N MET A 107 12.62 -35.80 10.10
CA MET A 107 13.13 -35.87 8.73
C MET A 107 14.32 -36.85 8.63
N SER A 108 14.03 -38.09 8.36
CA SER A 108 15.06 -39.05 8.02
C SER A 108 15.58 -38.79 6.60
N GLY A 109 16.86 -38.44 6.49
CA GLY A 109 17.50 -38.17 5.19
C GLY A 109 17.57 -36.70 4.77
N TYR A 110 17.13 -35.76 5.61
CA TYR A 110 17.30 -34.34 5.39
C TYR A 110 18.61 -33.82 6.00
N ASP A 111 19.25 -32.88 5.34
CA ASP A 111 20.49 -32.25 5.78
C ASP A 111 20.36 -30.73 6.01
N SER A 112 21.47 -30.05 6.31
CA SER A 112 21.51 -28.63 6.53
C SER A 112 21.15 -27.80 5.26
N ASN A 113 21.31 -28.37 4.05
CA ASN A 113 20.91 -27.70 2.81
C ASN A 113 19.38 -27.70 2.67
N ASP A 114 18.73 -28.82 3.02
CA ASP A 114 17.27 -28.92 3.05
C ASP A 114 16.69 -27.93 4.06
N LEU A 115 17.29 -27.88 5.25
CA LEU A 115 16.90 -26.89 6.28
C LEU A 115 17.11 -25.46 5.79
N SER A 116 18.20 -25.19 5.08
CA SER A 116 18.48 -23.90 4.45
C SER A 116 17.36 -23.47 3.49
N ALA A 117 16.91 -24.38 2.63
CA ALA A 117 15.82 -24.14 1.70
C ALA A 117 14.49 -23.87 2.43
N MET A 118 14.21 -24.62 3.50
CA MET A 118 12.99 -24.42 4.32
C MET A 118 12.98 -23.05 5.02
N VAL A 119 14.10 -22.64 5.61
CA VAL A 119 14.26 -21.33 6.26
C VAL A 119 14.11 -20.20 5.25
N GLU A 120 14.72 -20.33 4.06
CA GLU A 120 14.55 -19.38 2.97
C GLU A 120 13.07 -19.21 2.60
N LYS A 121 12.34 -20.31 2.46
CA LYS A 121 10.93 -20.32 2.07
C LYS A 121 10.00 -19.78 3.16
N ILE A 122 10.24 -20.10 4.44
CA ILE A 122 9.53 -19.51 5.58
C ILE A 122 9.67 -17.99 5.56
N THR A 123 10.90 -17.50 5.40
CA THR A 123 11.19 -16.06 5.38
C THR A 123 10.57 -15.38 4.16
N SER A 124 10.68 -16.00 2.98
CA SER A 124 10.10 -15.50 1.73
C SER A 124 8.57 -15.41 1.79
N GLY A 125 7.92 -16.45 2.31
CA GLY A 125 6.47 -16.49 2.47
C GLY A 125 5.95 -15.39 3.38
N ALA A 126 6.52 -15.26 4.58
CA ALA A 126 6.15 -14.22 5.53
C ALA A 126 6.39 -12.81 4.97
N THR A 127 7.60 -12.56 4.42
CA THR A 127 7.96 -11.25 3.88
C THR A 127 7.14 -10.89 2.64
N GLY A 128 6.93 -11.85 1.72
CA GLY A 128 6.15 -11.63 0.49
C GLY A 128 4.69 -11.27 0.75
N ALA A 129 4.11 -11.83 1.81
CA ALA A 129 2.72 -11.58 2.19
C ALA A 129 2.49 -10.19 2.81
N LEU A 130 3.54 -9.49 3.29
CA LEU A 130 3.38 -8.14 3.87
C LEU A 130 2.71 -7.15 2.92
N GLY A 131 3.02 -7.23 1.63
CA GLY A 131 2.41 -6.34 0.63
C GLY A 131 0.94 -6.61 0.34
N LYS A 132 0.38 -7.70 0.88
CA LYS A 132 -1.03 -8.08 0.72
C LYS A 132 -1.88 -7.73 1.95
N ILE A 133 -1.26 -7.19 3.00
CA ILE A 133 -1.99 -6.77 4.22
C ILE A 133 -2.81 -5.53 3.91
N GLU A 134 -4.13 -5.64 4.01
CA GLU A 134 -5.10 -4.56 3.85
C GLU A 134 -5.59 -4.11 5.23
N MET A 135 -5.00 -3.06 5.77
CA MET A 135 -5.36 -2.50 7.08
C MET A 135 -5.26 -0.98 7.08
N THR A 136 -6.18 -0.29 7.75
CA THR A 136 -6.11 1.15 7.94
C THR A 136 -4.84 1.55 8.70
N GLY A 137 -4.08 2.51 8.17
CA GLY A 137 -2.82 2.97 8.77
C GLY A 137 -1.59 2.13 8.41
N TYR A 138 -1.75 1.06 7.61
CA TYR A 138 -0.65 0.27 7.09
C TYR A 138 -0.04 0.93 5.85
N SER A 139 1.28 1.04 5.80
CA SER A 139 2.00 1.76 4.76
C SER A 139 3.32 1.07 4.38
N SER A 140 4.01 1.58 3.37
CA SER A 140 5.34 1.11 2.98
C SER A 140 6.38 1.23 4.10
N ASP A 141 6.23 2.21 5.01
CA ASP A 141 7.14 2.37 6.15
C ASP A 141 6.98 1.20 7.13
N ASN A 142 5.75 0.76 7.37
CA ASN A 142 5.46 -0.43 8.16
C ASN A 142 6.09 -1.69 7.55
N ILE A 143 6.02 -1.87 6.22
CA ILE A 143 6.62 -3.02 5.53
C ILE A 143 8.11 -3.11 5.81
N THR A 144 8.84 -2.00 5.79
CA THR A 144 10.29 -1.99 6.05
C THR A 144 10.61 -2.48 7.46
N VAL A 145 9.88 -1.97 8.46
CA VAL A 145 10.04 -2.39 9.86
C VAL A 145 9.68 -3.87 10.02
N MET A 146 8.57 -4.30 9.46
CA MET A 146 8.08 -5.67 9.57
C MET A 146 8.97 -6.69 8.84
N THR A 147 9.55 -6.32 7.70
CA THR A 147 10.57 -7.14 7.02
C THR A 147 11.78 -7.37 7.94
N SER A 148 12.25 -6.32 8.60
CA SER A 148 13.33 -6.43 9.60
C SER A 148 12.92 -7.31 10.78
N THR A 149 11.70 -7.19 11.26
CA THR A 149 11.14 -8.03 12.35
C THR A 149 11.14 -9.50 11.96
N ILE A 150 10.62 -9.86 10.79
CA ILE A 150 10.62 -11.24 10.28
C ILE A 150 12.04 -11.79 10.19
N THR A 151 12.95 -11.02 9.57
CA THR A 151 14.35 -11.43 9.40
C THR A 151 15.03 -11.69 10.74
N THR A 152 14.86 -10.77 11.70
CA THR A 152 15.45 -10.88 13.04
C THR A 152 14.86 -12.05 13.82
N SER A 153 13.55 -12.21 13.82
CA SER A 153 12.87 -13.29 14.55
C SER A 153 13.23 -14.66 14.00
N THR A 154 13.24 -14.82 12.66
CA THR A 154 13.68 -16.07 12.01
C THR A 154 15.13 -16.38 12.39
N THR A 155 16.03 -15.39 12.30
CA THR A 155 17.46 -15.58 12.65
C THR A 155 17.64 -16.00 14.10
N ASN A 156 16.91 -15.36 15.03
CA ASN A 156 16.99 -15.72 16.45
C ASN A 156 16.45 -17.13 16.73
N SER A 157 15.47 -17.57 15.97
CA SER A 157 14.86 -18.89 16.14
C SER A 157 15.72 -20.03 15.61
N LEU A 158 16.72 -19.75 14.74
CA LEU A 158 17.62 -20.78 14.22
C LEU A 158 18.39 -21.54 15.32
N GLY A 159 18.76 -20.82 16.39
CA GLY A 159 19.45 -21.43 17.53
C GLY A 159 18.61 -22.42 18.35
N ASN A 160 17.30 -22.44 18.13
CA ASN A 160 16.36 -23.32 18.84
C ASN A 160 16.03 -24.59 18.03
N ILE A 161 16.54 -24.71 16.81
CA ILE A 161 16.33 -25.89 15.95
C ILE A 161 17.21 -27.03 16.45
N THR A 162 16.60 -28.13 16.81
CA THR A 162 17.29 -29.38 17.18
C THR A 162 17.04 -30.43 16.11
N MET A 163 17.98 -30.61 15.21
CA MET A 163 17.90 -31.60 14.12
C MET A 163 19.22 -32.34 14.02
N THR A 164 19.17 -33.66 13.79
CA THR A 164 20.37 -34.46 13.56
C THR A 164 21.04 -33.99 12.26
N GLY A 165 22.33 -33.62 12.33
CA GLY A 165 23.09 -33.14 11.17
C GLY A 165 23.03 -31.61 10.97
N TYR A 166 22.42 -30.88 11.89
CA TYR A 166 22.45 -29.41 11.94
C TYR A 166 23.11 -28.93 13.24
N ASP A 167 24.08 -28.03 13.10
CA ASP A 167 24.76 -27.35 14.22
C ASP A 167 24.62 -25.82 14.01
N PRO A 168 23.85 -25.10 14.82
CA PRO A 168 23.64 -23.66 14.65
C PRO A 168 24.91 -22.83 14.78
N THR A 169 26.01 -23.42 15.31
CA THR A 169 27.29 -22.72 15.45
C THR A 169 28.17 -22.84 14.20
N THR A 170 27.98 -23.89 13.40
CA THR A 170 28.76 -24.17 12.19
C THR A 170 27.95 -23.96 10.91
N ASP A 171 26.67 -24.30 10.92
CA ASP A 171 25.76 -24.20 9.78
C ASP A 171 25.10 -22.83 9.76
N ASN A 172 25.72 -21.89 9.06
CA ASN A 172 25.23 -20.51 9.01
C ASN A 172 24.02 -20.36 8.08
N LEU A 173 22.80 -20.48 8.62
CA LEU A 173 21.55 -20.28 7.91
C LEU A 173 21.11 -18.80 7.80
N SER A 174 21.87 -17.85 8.35
CA SER A 174 21.54 -16.42 8.28
C SER A 174 21.53 -15.90 6.84
N SER A 175 22.34 -16.50 5.96
CA SER A 175 22.30 -16.19 4.53
C SER A 175 20.97 -16.60 3.88
N SER A 176 20.40 -17.74 4.30
CA SER A 176 19.11 -18.23 3.80
C SER A 176 17.96 -17.34 4.27
N VAL A 177 17.99 -16.85 5.51
CA VAL A 177 17.05 -15.85 6.02
C VAL A 177 17.12 -14.58 5.17
N THR A 178 18.34 -14.11 4.86
CA THR A 178 18.53 -12.91 4.03
C THR A 178 18.05 -13.13 2.60
N SER A 179 18.37 -14.28 2.01
CA SER A 179 17.91 -14.68 0.67
C SER A 179 16.39 -14.74 0.59
N GLY A 180 15.75 -15.39 1.56
CA GLY A 180 14.30 -15.48 1.67
C GLY A 180 13.63 -14.12 1.83
N SER A 181 14.19 -13.25 2.68
CA SER A 181 13.70 -11.88 2.85
C SER A 181 13.75 -11.09 1.54
N ASN A 182 14.88 -11.13 0.82
CA ASN A 182 15.04 -10.47 -0.47
C ASN A 182 14.06 -11.02 -1.53
N SER A 183 13.91 -12.35 -1.59
CA SER A 183 12.96 -13.02 -2.47
C SER A 183 11.52 -12.59 -2.17
N GLY A 184 11.14 -12.53 -0.89
CA GLY A 184 9.83 -12.07 -0.45
C GLY A 184 9.58 -10.60 -0.79
N ILE A 185 10.58 -9.73 -0.62
CA ILE A 185 10.48 -8.32 -1.02
C ILE A 185 10.15 -8.21 -2.52
N LEU A 186 10.76 -9.03 -3.38
CA LEU A 186 10.45 -9.02 -4.82
C LEU A 186 9.00 -9.40 -5.12
N LEU A 187 8.39 -10.25 -4.31
CA LEU A 187 7.00 -10.71 -4.46
C LEU A 187 5.96 -9.70 -3.97
N GLN A 188 6.34 -8.70 -3.18
CA GLN A 188 5.41 -7.68 -2.69
C GLN A 188 4.90 -6.81 -3.85
N PRO A 189 3.62 -6.44 -3.90
CA PRO A 189 3.13 -5.44 -4.83
C PRO A 189 3.68 -4.04 -4.50
N PRO A 190 3.79 -3.13 -5.49
CA PRO A 190 4.09 -1.73 -5.22
C PRO A 190 3.03 -1.08 -4.32
N MET A 191 3.46 -0.32 -3.31
CA MET A 191 2.57 0.49 -2.49
C MET A 191 2.72 1.96 -2.87
N LEU A 192 1.59 2.60 -3.18
CA LEU A 192 1.51 3.99 -3.60
C LEU A 192 0.89 4.85 -2.51
N LYS A 193 1.42 6.09 -2.38
CA LYS A 193 0.92 7.12 -1.46
C LYS A 193 0.99 8.48 -2.11
N GLU A 194 -0.06 9.28 -2.00
CA GLU A 194 -0.04 10.68 -2.41
C GLU A 194 0.95 11.48 -1.56
N ILE A 195 1.81 12.27 -2.22
CA ILE A 195 2.79 13.17 -1.58
C ILE A 195 2.36 14.61 -1.75
N THR A 196 2.05 15.03 -2.99
CA THR A 196 1.58 16.39 -3.27
C THR A 196 0.38 16.31 -4.21
N ALA A 197 -0.77 16.74 -3.71
CA ALA A 197 -2.00 16.84 -4.48
C ALA A 197 -1.91 17.98 -5.49
N VAL A 198 -2.75 17.93 -6.52
CA VAL A 198 -2.96 19.04 -7.44
C VAL A 198 -3.54 20.23 -6.67
N THR A 199 -2.98 21.42 -6.89
CA THR A 199 -3.57 22.68 -6.35
C THR A 199 -4.96 22.89 -6.94
N THR A 200 -5.93 23.30 -6.11
CA THR A 200 -7.31 23.45 -6.57
C THR A 200 -7.98 24.70 -5.96
N PRO A 201 -8.70 25.53 -6.74
CA PRO A 201 -8.72 25.51 -8.20
C PRO A 201 -7.38 25.93 -8.81
N THR A 202 -7.12 25.54 -10.06
CA THR A 202 -5.92 25.96 -10.80
C THR A 202 -6.28 26.32 -12.25
N LYS A 203 -5.56 27.33 -12.77
CA LYS A 203 -5.61 27.68 -14.21
C LYS A 203 -4.62 26.86 -15.06
N ASP A 204 -3.76 26.08 -14.42
CA ASP A 204 -2.85 25.19 -15.10
C ASP A 204 -3.63 23.96 -15.60
N ASN A 205 -3.73 23.82 -16.91
CA ASN A 205 -4.46 22.72 -17.55
C ASN A 205 -3.60 21.44 -17.75
N THR A 206 -2.33 21.48 -17.32
CA THR A 206 -1.41 20.32 -17.27
C THR A 206 -0.80 20.14 -15.88
N PRO A 207 -1.61 20.11 -14.82
CA PRO A 207 -1.11 20.26 -13.47
C PRO A 207 -0.21 19.08 -13.05
N SER A 208 0.81 19.42 -12.26
CA SER A 208 1.72 18.44 -11.67
C SER A 208 1.07 17.72 -10.47
N TYR A 209 1.35 16.43 -10.36
CA TYR A 209 0.94 15.56 -9.25
C TYR A 209 2.11 14.72 -8.77
N THR A 210 2.34 14.64 -7.45
CA THR A 210 3.43 13.84 -6.88
C THR A 210 2.89 12.73 -6.00
N PHE A 211 3.34 11.53 -6.26
CA PHE A 211 3.10 10.35 -5.42
C PHE A 211 4.40 9.59 -5.15
N SER A 212 4.41 8.73 -4.16
CA SER A 212 5.51 7.78 -3.94
C SER A 212 5.09 6.38 -4.34
N SER A 213 6.05 5.58 -4.78
CA SER A 213 5.91 4.14 -4.97
C SER A 213 7.01 3.41 -4.20
N SER A 214 6.66 2.32 -3.52
CA SER A 214 7.67 1.49 -2.82
C SER A 214 8.58 0.72 -3.78
N LYS A 215 8.19 0.59 -5.06
CA LYS A 215 8.92 -0.15 -6.10
C LYS A 215 8.84 0.52 -7.45
N ALA A 216 9.84 0.25 -8.28
CA ALA A 216 9.79 0.60 -9.71
C ALA A 216 8.76 -0.27 -10.44
N GLY A 217 8.17 0.28 -11.52
CA GLY A 217 7.22 -0.44 -12.34
C GLY A 217 6.55 0.42 -13.41
N THR A 218 5.52 -0.13 -14.02
CA THR A 218 4.71 0.55 -15.05
C THR A 218 3.51 1.22 -14.39
N ILE A 219 3.33 2.53 -14.66
CA ILE A 219 2.16 3.29 -14.19
C ILE A 219 0.99 3.03 -15.14
N THR A 220 -0.17 2.76 -14.58
CA THR A 220 -1.44 2.71 -15.31
C THR A 220 -2.38 3.74 -14.71
N TYR A 221 -2.95 4.57 -15.57
CA TYR A 221 -3.90 5.62 -15.20
C TYR A 221 -5.34 5.16 -15.38
N GLY A 222 -6.25 5.73 -14.60
CA GLY A 222 -7.68 5.48 -14.68
C GLY A 222 -8.51 6.74 -14.45
N GLY A 223 -9.78 6.67 -14.80
CA GLY A 223 -10.68 7.82 -14.81
C GLY A 223 -10.37 8.78 -15.97
N ASN A 224 -10.54 10.08 -15.72
CA ASN A 224 -10.39 11.11 -16.75
C ASN A 224 -8.98 11.74 -16.79
N CYS A 225 -8.00 11.16 -16.08
CA CYS A 225 -6.63 11.65 -16.02
C CYS A 225 -5.68 10.65 -16.67
N SER A 226 -4.67 11.20 -17.36
CA SER A 226 -3.55 10.44 -17.91
C SER A 226 -2.29 11.32 -17.96
N SER A 227 -1.13 10.69 -18.12
CA SER A 227 0.16 11.36 -18.28
C SER A 227 1.02 10.62 -19.30
N PRO A 228 1.95 11.31 -19.99
CA PRO A 228 2.90 10.65 -20.86
C PRO A 228 3.95 9.83 -20.08
N ILE A 229 4.08 10.05 -18.76
CA ILE A 229 5.00 9.32 -17.90
C ILE A 229 4.34 7.99 -17.52
N THR A 230 4.85 6.89 -18.05
CA THR A 230 4.31 5.54 -17.83
C THR A 230 5.22 4.64 -17.00
N SER A 231 6.35 5.15 -16.49
CA SER A 231 7.27 4.40 -15.65
C SER A 231 7.46 5.09 -14.29
N ALA A 232 7.45 4.32 -13.23
CA ALA A 232 7.75 4.74 -11.87
C ALA A 232 9.11 4.20 -11.43
N SER A 233 9.90 5.02 -10.74
CA SER A 233 11.00 4.57 -9.89
C SER A 233 10.48 4.25 -8.49
N ALA A 234 11.28 3.59 -7.65
CA ALA A 234 11.04 3.58 -6.22
C ALA A 234 11.30 4.98 -5.64
N GLY A 235 10.48 5.41 -4.69
CA GLY A 235 10.52 6.76 -4.10
C GLY A 235 9.47 7.70 -4.68
N ASN A 236 9.73 9.02 -4.59
CA ASN A 236 8.81 10.05 -5.07
C ASN A 236 8.89 10.23 -6.58
N ILE A 237 7.73 10.30 -7.22
CA ILE A 237 7.56 10.50 -8.66
C ILE A 237 6.63 11.69 -8.85
N THR A 238 7.07 12.66 -9.65
CA THR A 238 6.22 13.76 -10.11
C THR A 238 5.85 13.51 -11.56
N ILE A 239 4.57 13.61 -11.85
CA ILE A 239 3.99 13.52 -13.19
C ILE A 239 3.25 14.81 -13.50
N ASP A 240 3.21 15.18 -14.78
CA ASP A 240 2.30 16.19 -15.28
C ASP A 240 1.16 15.49 -16.02
N PHE A 241 -0.08 15.86 -15.72
CA PHE A 241 -1.21 15.33 -16.45
C PHE A 241 -1.23 15.85 -17.88
N ASN A 242 -1.78 15.05 -18.80
CA ASN A 242 -2.11 15.53 -20.14
C ASN A 242 -3.12 16.68 -20.03
N THR A 243 -3.19 17.52 -21.06
CA THR A 243 -4.08 18.68 -21.10
C THR A 243 -5.50 18.30 -20.69
N LEU A 244 -6.00 18.97 -19.68
CA LEU A 244 -7.34 18.84 -19.10
C LEU A 244 -8.17 20.08 -19.48
N THR A 245 -9.46 19.88 -19.69
CA THR A 245 -10.41 20.98 -19.90
C THR A 245 -10.93 21.52 -18.57
N ASP A 246 -11.51 22.73 -18.60
CA ASP A 246 -12.17 23.29 -17.41
C ASP A 246 -13.22 22.32 -16.86
N GLY A 247 -13.21 22.13 -15.54
CA GLY A 247 -14.09 21.22 -14.87
C GLY A 247 -13.49 20.58 -13.61
N THR A 248 -14.29 19.80 -12.89
CA THR A 248 -13.87 19.09 -11.68
C THR A 248 -13.54 17.64 -11.99
N TYR A 249 -12.37 17.21 -11.56
CA TYR A 249 -11.81 15.87 -11.71
C TYR A 249 -11.84 15.15 -10.36
N SER A 250 -12.75 14.19 -10.20
CA SER A 250 -12.95 13.44 -8.94
C SER A 250 -12.75 11.94 -9.09
N ASN A 251 -12.46 11.45 -10.31
CA ASN A 251 -12.36 10.03 -10.61
C ASN A 251 -10.96 9.60 -11.08
N CYS A 252 -9.96 10.49 -10.96
CA CYS A 252 -8.59 10.19 -11.37
C CYS A 252 -7.95 9.17 -10.45
N THR A 253 -7.40 8.13 -11.03
CA THR A 253 -6.71 7.07 -10.29
C THR A 253 -5.42 6.66 -11.00
N LEU A 254 -4.53 6.05 -10.26
CA LEU A 254 -3.36 5.39 -10.84
C LEU A 254 -2.93 4.18 -9.99
N TYR A 255 -2.24 3.24 -10.59
CA TYR A 255 -1.54 2.17 -9.91
C TYR A 255 -0.23 1.85 -10.63
N VAL A 256 0.69 1.18 -9.93
CA VAL A 256 1.96 0.72 -10.48
C VAL A 256 1.98 -0.80 -10.51
N THR A 257 2.41 -1.38 -11.62
CA THR A 257 2.68 -2.83 -11.74
C THR A 257 4.19 -3.05 -11.75
N SER A 258 4.70 -3.86 -10.83
CA SER A 258 6.14 -4.18 -10.75
C SER A 258 6.61 -4.98 -11.97
N SER A 259 7.93 -5.07 -12.17
CA SER A 259 8.54 -5.91 -13.21
C SER A 259 8.23 -7.40 -13.05
N THR A 260 7.86 -7.84 -11.85
CA THR A 260 7.44 -9.21 -11.54
C THR A 260 5.95 -9.43 -11.78
N GLY A 261 5.21 -8.42 -12.29
CA GLY A 261 3.79 -8.52 -12.63
C GLY A 261 2.81 -8.26 -11.48
N TYR A 262 3.29 -7.93 -10.28
CA TYR A 262 2.41 -7.62 -9.16
C TYR A 262 1.84 -6.21 -9.27
N LYS A 263 0.51 -6.13 -9.26
CA LYS A 263 -0.22 -4.87 -9.27
C LYS A 263 -0.27 -4.28 -7.85
N GLY A 264 0.12 -3.01 -7.72
CA GLY A 264 0.01 -2.24 -6.48
C GLY A 264 -1.42 -1.81 -6.15
N ASN A 265 -1.56 -1.14 -5.00
CA ASN A 265 -2.81 -0.50 -4.63
C ASN A 265 -3.21 0.57 -5.66
N THR A 266 -4.51 0.74 -5.86
CA THR A 266 -5.02 1.86 -6.66
C THR A 266 -5.03 3.11 -5.80
N LEU A 267 -4.29 4.13 -6.23
CA LEU A 267 -4.23 5.44 -5.60
C LEU A 267 -5.26 6.36 -6.25
N SER A 268 -6.19 6.88 -5.47
CA SER A 268 -7.12 7.92 -5.90
C SER A 268 -6.47 9.29 -5.73
N VAL A 269 -6.45 10.08 -6.80
CA VAL A 269 -6.01 11.48 -6.76
C VAL A 269 -7.09 12.30 -6.07
N LYS A 270 -6.71 13.18 -5.14
CA LYS A 270 -7.67 14.11 -4.53
C LYS A 270 -8.40 14.90 -5.59
N PRO A 271 -9.72 15.10 -5.45
CA PRO A 271 -10.49 15.92 -6.38
C PRO A 271 -9.89 17.32 -6.54
N PHE A 272 -9.81 17.79 -7.78
CA PHE A 272 -9.31 19.10 -8.13
C PHE A 272 -10.14 19.72 -9.26
N THR A 273 -10.09 21.05 -9.39
CA THR A 273 -10.82 21.81 -10.42
C THR A 273 -9.82 22.56 -11.30
N ILE A 274 -9.96 22.40 -12.61
CA ILE A 274 -9.32 23.22 -13.62
C ILE A 274 -10.25 24.35 -13.99
N ASP A 275 -9.73 25.58 -13.99
CA ASP A 275 -10.41 26.78 -14.40
C ASP A 275 -9.39 27.67 -15.11
N ALA A 276 -9.14 27.35 -16.36
CA ALA A 276 -8.17 28.03 -17.23
C ALA A 276 -8.80 29.11 -18.08
N THR A 277 -10.13 29.21 -18.06
CA THR A 277 -10.87 30.24 -18.80
C THR A 277 -10.64 31.60 -18.18
N VAL A 278 -10.29 32.58 -19.00
CA VAL A 278 -10.10 33.96 -18.53
C VAL A 278 -11.44 34.70 -18.53
N PRO A 279 -11.82 35.37 -17.43
CA PRO A 279 -13.03 36.14 -17.37
C PRO A 279 -13.08 37.18 -18.51
N THR A 280 -14.22 37.28 -19.17
CA THR A 280 -14.50 38.30 -20.18
C THR A 280 -15.66 39.18 -19.75
N VAL A 281 -15.68 40.41 -20.22
CA VAL A 281 -16.80 41.33 -19.96
C VAL A 281 -17.95 41.02 -20.91
N ASN A 282 -19.05 40.49 -20.40
CA ASN A 282 -20.25 40.14 -21.17
C ASN A 282 -21.09 41.39 -21.47
N SER A 283 -21.12 42.33 -20.54
CA SER A 283 -21.80 43.61 -20.78
C SER A 283 -21.17 44.73 -19.99
N PHE A 284 -21.21 45.90 -20.58
CA PHE A 284 -20.83 47.18 -19.98
C PHE A 284 -22.02 48.12 -20.10
N THR A 285 -22.50 48.64 -18.99
CA THR A 285 -23.56 49.64 -18.98
C THR A 285 -23.15 50.86 -18.16
N LEU A 286 -23.40 52.02 -18.71
CA LEU A 286 -23.19 53.29 -18.06
C LEU A 286 -24.57 53.91 -17.75
N SER A 287 -24.88 54.19 -16.47
CA SER A 287 -26.08 54.91 -16.07
C SER A 287 -25.70 56.16 -15.30
N ALA A 288 -26.29 57.29 -15.68
CA ALA A 288 -26.12 58.55 -14.95
C ALA A 288 -27.24 58.74 -13.92
N SER A 289 -26.93 59.35 -12.77
CA SER A 289 -27.96 59.77 -11.83
C SER A 289 -28.81 60.82 -12.51
N ARG A 290 -30.17 60.67 -12.45
CA ARG A 290 -31.09 61.49 -13.14
C ARG A 290 -31.08 62.91 -12.58
N GLY A 291 -30.70 63.94 -13.38
CA GLY A 291 -31.11 65.31 -13.24
C GLY A 291 -32.04 65.60 -14.39
N TYR A 292 -33.37 65.87 -14.10
CA TYR A 292 -34.30 66.39 -15.10
C TYR A 292 -33.93 67.83 -15.41
N PRO A 293 -33.88 68.36 -16.66
CA PRO A 293 -34.48 67.83 -17.90
C PRO A 293 -33.49 67.41 -19.03
N TYR A 294 -32.38 66.79 -18.70
CA TYR A 294 -31.34 66.48 -19.71
C TYR A 294 -31.56 65.11 -20.42
N PRO A 295 -31.12 64.97 -21.65
CA PRO A 295 -31.21 63.69 -22.41
C PRO A 295 -30.51 62.55 -21.65
N ILE A 296 -31.08 61.35 -21.75
CA ILE A 296 -30.50 60.14 -21.18
C ILE A 296 -29.09 59.97 -21.73
N GLY A 297 -28.09 59.85 -20.85
CA GLY A 297 -26.69 59.65 -21.24
C GLY A 297 -25.82 60.91 -21.19
N THR A 298 -26.33 62.08 -20.79
CA THR A 298 -25.54 63.29 -20.59
C THR A 298 -25.09 63.42 -19.14
N LEU A 299 -23.76 63.49 -18.91
CA LEU A 299 -23.13 63.77 -17.62
C LEU A 299 -22.76 65.26 -17.55
N LEU A 300 -23.21 65.93 -16.52
CA LEU A 300 -22.79 67.28 -16.18
C LEU A 300 -21.76 67.28 -15.07
N ALA A 301 -20.98 68.31 -14.91
CA ALA A 301 -20.05 68.48 -13.80
C ALA A 301 -20.79 68.39 -12.47
N GLY A 302 -20.32 67.47 -11.60
CA GLY A 302 -20.90 67.12 -10.33
C GLY A 302 -21.89 65.93 -10.35
N ASN A 303 -22.23 65.40 -11.52
CA ASN A 303 -23.04 64.16 -11.59
C ASN A 303 -22.22 62.90 -11.36
N THR A 304 -22.87 61.93 -10.77
CA THR A 304 -22.29 60.59 -10.57
C THR A 304 -22.78 59.65 -11.67
N ALA A 305 -21.86 58.91 -12.28
CA ALA A 305 -22.17 57.82 -13.19
C ALA A 305 -21.95 56.49 -12.49
N TRP A 306 -22.82 55.54 -12.78
CA TRP A 306 -22.69 54.17 -12.33
C TRP A 306 -22.21 53.32 -13.53
N VAL A 307 -21.11 52.65 -13.33
CA VAL A 307 -20.59 51.63 -14.30
C VAL A 307 -20.97 50.27 -13.78
N THR A 308 -21.68 49.51 -14.59
CA THR A 308 -22.00 48.12 -14.29
C THR A 308 -21.29 47.24 -15.30
N LEU A 309 -20.41 46.40 -14.80
CA LEU A 309 -19.70 45.35 -15.56
C LEU A 309 -20.30 43.99 -15.20
N VAL A 310 -20.64 43.21 -16.21
CA VAL A 310 -21.05 41.83 -16.03
C VAL A 310 -20.00 40.96 -16.68
N PHE A 311 -19.35 40.16 -15.89
CA PHE A 311 -18.33 39.22 -16.36
C PHE A 311 -18.93 37.86 -16.73
N SER A 312 -18.22 37.11 -17.57
CA SER A 312 -18.59 35.75 -17.95
C SER A 312 -18.56 34.76 -16.77
N GLU A 313 -17.78 35.11 -15.75
CA GLU A 313 -17.57 34.28 -14.55
C GLU A 313 -17.21 35.16 -13.34
N ALA A 314 -17.10 34.57 -12.15
CA ALA A 314 -16.70 35.28 -10.97
C ALA A 314 -15.24 35.74 -11.05
N VAL A 315 -15.01 37.04 -10.84
CA VAL A 315 -13.68 37.64 -10.78
C VAL A 315 -13.27 37.89 -9.33
N ALA A 316 -12.07 37.43 -8.98
CA ALA A 316 -11.47 37.72 -7.69
C ALA A 316 -10.60 38.98 -7.79
N SER A 317 -10.61 39.78 -6.71
CA SER A 317 -9.72 40.96 -6.59
C SER A 317 -9.93 42.05 -7.62
N PHE A 318 -11.13 42.17 -8.19
CA PHE A 318 -11.47 43.31 -9.05
C PHE A 318 -11.49 44.61 -8.22
N SER A 319 -10.66 45.59 -8.61
CA SER A 319 -10.59 46.92 -8.01
C SER A 319 -10.93 47.97 -9.05
N SER A 320 -11.99 48.77 -8.79
CA SER A 320 -12.39 49.84 -9.71
C SER A 320 -11.37 50.97 -9.85
N ALA A 321 -10.39 51.06 -8.95
CA ALA A 321 -9.34 52.08 -9.01
C ALA A 321 -8.17 51.72 -9.90
N ASP A 322 -7.85 50.41 -9.93
CA ASP A 322 -6.62 49.92 -10.60
C ASP A 322 -6.90 49.16 -11.92
N ASP A 323 -8.13 48.63 -12.07
CA ASP A 323 -8.51 47.77 -13.18
C ASP A 323 -9.34 48.47 -14.28
N ILE A 324 -9.74 49.72 -14.06
CA ILE A 324 -10.43 50.53 -15.06
C ILE A 324 -9.53 51.71 -15.45
N THR A 325 -8.82 51.53 -16.57
CA THR A 325 -7.95 52.59 -17.20
C THR A 325 -8.43 52.93 -18.59
#